data_a90644731fa3818f9f27e24739431e56
#
_entry.id   a90644731fa3818f9f27e24739431e56
#
_cell.length_a   1.000
_cell.length_b   1.000
_cell.length_c   1.000
_cell.angle_alpha   90.00
_cell.angle_beta   90.00
_cell.angle_gamma   90.00
#
_symmetry.space_group_name_H-M   'P 1'
#
loop_
_entity.id
_entity.type
_entity.pdbx_description
1 polymer ?
#
loop_
_entity_poly.entity_id
_entity_poly.type
_entity_poly.pdbx_seq_one_letter_code
_entity_poly.pdbx_strand_id
1 'polypeptide(L)'
;MKDKIIAIVSIFIIIGFGAIIIFADKTKYKEITETNKFYVSETRDILDGEVRYILRNEKINAIASDPDLIVYCKEHTGEVVKIKVKYKYDKSTDDYTDIEFISIEE
;
A
#
# COMPACT_ATOMS: atom_id res chain seq x y z
N MET A 1 11.48 27.13 -43.68
CA MET A 1 11.10 25.75 -43.41
C MET A 1 11.89 25.12 -42.25
N LYS A 2 13.20 25.34 -42.19
CA LYS A 2 14.00 24.82 -41.07
C LYS A 2 13.56 25.33 -39.69
N ASP A 3 13.21 26.63 -39.61
CA ASP A 3 12.78 27.25 -38.36
C ASP A 3 11.45 26.67 -37.82
N LYS A 4 10.52 26.33 -38.72
CA LYS A 4 9.26 25.73 -38.33
C LYS A 4 9.44 24.28 -37.82
N ILE A 5 10.36 23.54 -38.43
CA ILE A 5 10.67 22.16 -38.02
C ILE A 5 11.33 22.17 -36.65
N ILE A 6 12.27 23.09 -36.38
CA ILE A 6 12.95 23.25 -35.11
C ILE A 6 11.95 23.59 -34.01
N ALA A 7 11.00 24.50 -34.27
CA ALA A 7 9.98 24.88 -33.31
C ALA A 7 9.05 23.71 -32.94
N ILE A 8 8.65 22.90 -33.92
CA ILE A 8 7.82 21.72 -33.69
C ILE A 8 8.57 20.68 -32.83
N VAL A 9 9.84 20.42 -33.15
CA VAL A 9 10.65 19.48 -32.38
C VAL A 9 10.83 19.96 -30.92
N SER A 10 11.04 21.26 -30.71
CA SER A 10 11.15 21.83 -29.37
C SER A 10 9.87 21.68 -28.55
N ILE A 11 8.71 21.86 -29.19
CA ILE A 11 7.40 21.65 -28.53
C ILE A 11 7.23 20.18 -28.15
N PHE A 12 7.58 19.25 -29.01
CA PHE A 12 7.51 17.82 -28.70
C PHE A 12 8.43 17.43 -27.54
N ILE A 13 9.61 17.97 -27.46
CA ILE A 13 10.54 17.72 -26.34
C ILE A 13 9.96 18.23 -25.03
N ILE A 14 9.36 19.41 -25.00
CA ILE A 14 8.74 19.97 -23.80
C ILE A 14 7.55 19.12 -23.34
N ILE A 15 6.70 18.68 -24.25
CA ILE A 15 5.56 17.82 -23.95
C ILE A 15 6.06 16.45 -23.46
N GLY A 16 7.08 15.89 -24.08
CA GLY A 16 7.70 14.63 -23.67
C GLY A 16 8.27 14.71 -22.25
N PHE A 17 8.94 15.80 -21.92
CA PHE A 17 9.45 16.03 -20.56
C PHE A 17 8.33 16.16 -19.55
N GLY A 18 7.27 16.88 -19.86
CA GLY A 18 6.10 16.99 -18.99
C GLY A 18 5.43 15.63 -18.74
N ALA A 19 5.30 14.83 -19.77
CA ALA A 19 4.74 13.47 -19.64
C ALA A 19 5.64 12.56 -18.80
N ILE A 20 6.95 12.64 -18.95
CA ILE A 20 7.91 11.88 -18.16
C ILE A 20 7.84 12.26 -16.68
N ILE A 21 7.74 13.54 -16.36
CA ILE A 21 7.61 14.01 -14.97
C ILE A 21 6.31 13.47 -14.34
N ILE A 22 5.19 13.51 -15.05
CA ILE A 22 3.91 12.97 -14.58
C ILE A 22 4.01 11.47 -14.36
N PHE A 23 4.65 10.74 -15.27
CA PHE A 23 4.88 9.31 -15.10
C PHE A 23 5.81 9.01 -13.94
N ALA A 24 6.85 9.81 -13.71
CA ALA A 24 7.75 9.63 -12.58
C ALA A 24 7.02 9.77 -11.26
N ASP A 25 6.11 10.74 -11.12
CA ASP A 25 5.29 10.91 -9.93
C ASP A 25 4.33 9.73 -9.71
N LYS A 26 3.74 9.20 -10.79
CA LYS A 26 2.88 8.02 -10.73
C LYS A 26 3.65 6.75 -10.45
N THR A 27 4.90 6.64 -10.93
CA THR A 27 5.73 5.44 -10.74
C THR A 27 6.50 5.46 -9.42
N LYS A 28 6.50 6.57 -8.70
CA LYS A 28 7.09 6.65 -7.37
C LYS A 28 6.36 5.71 -6.40
N TYR A 29 5.05 5.60 -6.53
CA TYR A 29 4.22 4.69 -5.75
C TYR A 29 3.69 3.60 -6.68
N LYS A 30 3.90 2.36 -6.28
CA LYS A 30 3.30 1.20 -6.95
C LYS A 30 2.18 0.66 -6.09
N GLU A 31 0.97 0.59 -6.66
CA GLU A 31 -0.16 -0.05 -6.02
C GLU A 31 -0.07 -1.55 -6.21
N ILE A 32 -0.07 -2.29 -5.10
CA ILE A 32 0.05 -3.74 -5.10
C ILE A 32 -1.17 -4.34 -4.42
N THR A 33 -1.77 -5.34 -5.06
CA THR A 33 -2.83 -6.15 -4.49
C THR A 33 -2.37 -7.59 -4.50
N GLU A 34 -2.26 -8.20 -3.32
CA GLU A 34 -1.78 -9.58 -3.21
C GLU A 34 -2.37 -10.25 -1.96
N THR A 35 -2.32 -11.57 -1.95
CA THR A 35 -2.69 -12.35 -0.77
C THR A 35 -1.42 -12.67 0.00
N ASN A 36 -1.36 -12.21 1.24
CA ASN A 36 -0.22 -12.40 2.13
C ASN A 36 -0.61 -13.13 3.40
N LYS A 37 0.38 -13.78 4.00
CA LYS A 37 0.23 -14.37 5.32
C LYS A 37 0.53 -13.32 6.37
N PHE A 38 -0.30 -13.27 7.41
CA PHE A 38 -0.14 -12.36 8.54
C PHE A 38 -0.23 -13.13 9.84
N TYR A 39 0.63 -12.79 10.77
CA TYR A 39 0.51 -13.26 12.16
C TYR A 39 -0.44 -12.32 12.90
N VAL A 40 -1.43 -12.90 13.57
CA VAL A 40 -2.43 -12.15 14.33
C VAL A 40 -1.99 -12.07 15.79
N SER A 41 -1.79 -10.87 16.30
CA SER A 41 -1.48 -10.64 17.69
C SER A 41 -2.47 -9.70 18.34
N GLU A 42 -2.64 -9.84 19.64
CA GLU A 42 -3.50 -9.00 20.46
C GLU A 42 -2.63 -8.07 21.31
N THR A 43 -3.01 -6.80 21.36
CA THR A 43 -2.39 -5.84 22.27
C THR A 43 -3.47 -5.11 23.04
N ARG A 44 -3.17 -4.77 24.29
CA ARG A 44 -4.07 -4.00 25.13
C ARG A 44 -3.43 -2.66 25.45
N ASP A 45 -4.18 -1.59 25.22
CA ASP A 45 -3.74 -0.26 25.59
C ASP A 45 -3.80 -0.11 27.12
N ILE A 46 -2.69 0.34 27.70
CA ILE A 46 -2.58 0.50 29.16
C ILE A 46 -3.45 1.64 29.66
N LEU A 47 -3.67 2.67 28.83
CA LEU A 47 -4.37 3.88 29.20
C LEU A 47 -5.90 3.71 29.19
N ASP A 48 -6.44 3.11 28.12
CA ASP A 48 -7.89 2.97 27.94
C ASP A 48 -8.40 1.54 28.12
N GLY A 49 -7.50 0.56 28.21
CA GLY A 49 -7.87 -0.85 28.34
C GLY A 49 -8.42 -1.47 27.07
N GLU A 50 -8.42 -0.75 25.96
CA GLU A 50 -8.92 -1.27 24.70
C GLU A 50 -7.99 -2.34 24.14
N VAL A 51 -8.61 -3.40 23.62
CA VAL A 51 -7.91 -4.47 22.94
C VAL A 51 -7.84 -4.15 21.45
N ARG A 52 -6.65 -4.24 20.89
CA ARG A 52 -6.42 -4.05 19.46
C ARG A 52 -5.74 -5.28 18.88
N TYR A 53 -6.05 -5.56 17.62
CA TYR A 53 -5.49 -6.70 16.91
C TYR A 53 -4.53 -6.18 15.84
N ILE A 54 -3.34 -6.76 15.82
CA ILE A 54 -2.27 -6.37 14.90
C ILE A 54 -2.05 -7.52 13.93
N LEU A 55 -2.04 -7.19 12.64
CA LEU A 55 -1.70 -8.09 11.56
C LEU A 55 -0.30 -7.73 11.07
N ARG A 56 0.64 -8.64 11.19
CA ARG A 56 2.01 -8.36 10.80
C ARG A 56 2.65 -9.49 10.00
N ASN A 57 3.52 -9.09 9.11
CA ASN A 57 4.44 -9.96 8.40
C ASN A 57 5.77 -9.22 8.19
N GLU A 58 6.63 -9.73 7.33
CA GLU A 58 7.93 -9.12 7.07
C GLU A 58 7.84 -7.71 6.48
N LYS A 59 6.74 -7.40 5.78
CA LYS A 59 6.57 -6.13 5.05
C LYS A 59 5.62 -5.17 5.74
N ILE A 60 4.57 -5.68 6.39
CA ILE A 60 3.43 -4.91 6.85
C ILE A 60 3.20 -5.15 8.34
N ASN A 61 2.93 -4.06 9.05
CA ASN A 61 2.51 -4.08 10.44
C ASN A 61 1.33 -3.12 10.55
N ALA A 62 0.13 -3.64 10.68
CA ALA A 62 -1.09 -2.84 10.63
C ALA A 62 -2.08 -3.27 11.70
N ILE A 63 -2.85 -2.29 12.20
CA ILE A 63 -3.92 -2.51 13.18
C ILE A 63 -5.21 -2.78 12.41
N ALA A 64 -5.93 -3.84 12.80
CA ALA A 64 -7.24 -4.13 12.25
C ALA A 64 -8.24 -3.05 12.68
N SER A 65 -8.87 -2.39 11.71
CA SER A 65 -9.84 -1.32 11.95
C SER A 65 -11.25 -1.66 11.51
N ASP A 66 -11.42 -2.56 10.55
CA ASP A 66 -12.73 -3.01 10.09
C ASP A 66 -13.36 -3.93 11.15
N PRO A 67 -14.65 -3.71 11.54
CA PRO A 67 -15.31 -4.55 12.53
C PRO A 67 -15.31 -6.03 12.21
N ASP A 68 -15.53 -6.42 10.97
CA ASP A 68 -15.51 -7.83 10.55
C ASP A 68 -14.12 -8.43 10.67
N LEU A 69 -13.10 -7.67 10.30
CA LEU A 69 -11.72 -8.10 10.43
C LEU A 69 -11.31 -8.23 11.91
N ILE A 70 -11.78 -7.33 12.77
CA ILE A 70 -11.52 -7.39 14.20
C ILE A 70 -12.09 -8.68 14.81
N VAL A 71 -13.31 -9.03 14.46
CA VAL A 71 -13.94 -10.28 14.93
C VAL A 71 -13.13 -11.48 14.47
N TYR A 72 -12.73 -11.51 13.22
CA TYR A 72 -11.91 -12.59 12.68
C TYR A 72 -10.56 -12.69 13.41
N CYS A 73 -9.89 -11.57 13.65
CA CYS A 73 -8.62 -11.55 14.37
C CYS A 73 -8.78 -12.06 15.82
N LYS A 74 -9.86 -11.71 16.48
CA LYS A 74 -10.16 -12.19 17.83
C LYS A 74 -10.23 -13.71 17.89
N GLU A 75 -10.84 -14.34 16.89
CA GLU A 75 -10.96 -15.78 16.79
C GLU A 75 -9.66 -16.49 16.39
N HIS A 76 -8.72 -15.76 15.77
CA HIS A 76 -7.49 -16.31 15.22
C HIS A 76 -6.21 -15.75 15.84
N THR A 77 -6.31 -15.18 17.03
CA THR A 77 -5.15 -14.61 17.74
C THR A 77 -4.09 -15.69 17.99
N GLY A 78 -2.84 -15.39 17.66
CA GLY A 78 -1.73 -16.32 17.76
C GLY A 78 -1.56 -17.23 16.55
N GLU A 79 -2.39 -17.06 15.53
CA GLU A 79 -2.36 -17.85 14.31
C GLU A 79 -1.84 -17.03 13.11
N VAL A 80 -1.41 -17.74 12.07
CA VAL A 80 -1.08 -17.15 10.78
C VAL A 80 -2.28 -17.30 9.86
N VAL A 81 -2.73 -16.18 9.31
CA VAL A 81 -3.90 -16.13 8.44
C VAL A 81 -3.53 -15.56 7.07
N LYS A 82 -4.34 -15.90 6.07
CA LYS A 82 -4.16 -15.37 4.71
C LYS A 82 -5.18 -14.28 4.46
N ILE A 83 -4.71 -13.11 4.06
CA ILE A 83 -5.57 -11.96 3.79
C ILE A 83 -5.14 -11.31 2.48
N LYS A 84 -6.12 -11.01 1.63
CA LYS A 84 -5.90 -10.21 0.44
C LYS A 84 -5.80 -8.75 0.85
N VAL A 85 -4.68 -8.14 0.53
CA VAL A 85 -4.34 -6.78 0.95
C VAL A 85 -3.94 -5.93 -0.25
N LYS A 86 -4.30 -4.67 -0.19
CA LYS A 86 -3.92 -3.65 -1.16
C LYS A 86 -3.11 -2.58 -0.44
N TYR A 87 -1.98 -2.20 -1.01
CA TYR A 87 -1.12 -1.18 -0.42
C TYR A 87 -0.34 -0.45 -1.49
N LYS A 88 0.23 0.69 -1.11
CA LYS A 88 1.13 1.46 -1.96
C LYS A 88 2.57 1.25 -1.50
N TYR A 89 3.43 0.93 -2.44
CA TYR A 89 4.86 0.79 -2.21
C TYR A 89 5.58 2.01 -2.78
N ASP A 90 6.33 2.70 -1.92
CA ASP A 90 7.19 3.81 -2.32
C ASP A 90 8.57 3.28 -2.64
N LYS A 91 8.94 3.32 -3.92
CA LYS A 91 10.24 2.81 -4.40
C LYS A 91 11.43 3.61 -3.90
N SER A 92 11.23 4.89 -3.56
CA SER A 92 12.31 5.77 -3.12
C SER A 92 12.69 5.56 -1.66
N THR A 93 11.72 5.25 -0.80
CA THR A 93 11.92 5.06 0.65
C THR A 93 11.79 3.62 1.10
N ASP A 94 11.36 2.72 0.22
CA ASP A 94 11.06 1.32 0.53
C ASP A 94 9.98 1.17 1.61
N ASP A 95 9.02 2.09 1.63
CA ASP A 95 7.93 2.10 2.59
C ASP A 95 6.63 1.57 1.98
N TYR A 96 5.81 0.98 2.83
CA TYR A 96 4.48 0.47 2.49
C TYR A 96 3.44 1.34 3.19
N THR A 97 2.56 1.98 2.42
CA THR A 97 1.55 2.91 2.92
C THR A 97 0.17 2.60 2.37
N ASP A 98 -0.86 3.24 2.92
CA ASP A 98 -2.27 3.10 2.50
C ASP A 98 -2.70 1.63 2.46
N ILE A 99 -2.44 0.91 3.54
CA ILE A 99 -2.73 -0.51 3.66
C ILE A 99 -4.23 -0.71 3.85
N GLU A 100 -4.84 -1.50 2.95
CA GLU A 100 -6.26 -1.82 2.99
C GLU A 100 -6.42 -3.34 2.93
N PHE A 101 -7.10 -3.90 3.89
CA PHE A 101 -7.45 -5.32 3.90
C PHE A 101 -8.75 -5.53 3.13
N ILE A 102 -8.69 -6.30 2.05
CA ILE A 102 -9.81 -6.47 1.11
C ILE A 102 -10.69 -7.65 1.49
N SER A 103 -10.10 -8.82 1.70
CA SER A 103 -10.83 -10.03 2.01
C SER A 103 -9.96 -11.05 2.71
N ILE A 104 -10.60 -11.90 3.48
CA ILE A 104 -9.96 -13.02 4.17
C ILE A 104 -9.96 -14.21 3.22
N GLU A 105 -8.79 -14.79 2.99
CA GLU A 105 -8.61 -15.95 2.14
C GLU A 105 -8.37 -17.18 3.02
N GLU A 106 -9.28 -18.13 2.94
CA GLU A 106 -9.14 -19.39 3.68
C GLU A 106 -8.60 -20.52 2.82
#